data_319cd033a16452ed60af81d3bd738da4
#
_entry.id   319cd033a16452ed60af81d3bd738da4
#
_cell.length_a   1.000
_cell.length_b   1.000
_cell.length_c   1.000
_cell.angle_alpha   90.00
_cell.angle_beta   90.00
_cell.angle_gamma   90.00
#
_symmetry.space_group_name_H-M   'P 1'
#
loop_
_entity.id
_entity.type
_entity.pdbx_description
1 polymer ?
#
loop_
_entity_poly.entity_id
_entity_poly.type
_entity_poly.pdbx_seq_one_letter_code
_entity_poly.pdbx_strand_id
1 'polypeptide(L)'
;GVKKGAAGHSHSIFLKVDGSVWGMGKNDQGQLGDDNVTDRGDPFQIIGSGAVDLDAGNGHSMVVMDDGRVLVFGNNKFGQLGTAEALYQPNPQLLPSFKVSSAVASENTSYFVDLNGSLWSVGCDWDGELGNGAVTHSVSNLVKVVDGNVTAVRSMWNHALYRDVNGSILGFGDAHYGRLGTGTSSDLHSPAMVYDGNITSFAAGNEHSAMVLSDGSLWTMGRNYLGQ
;
A
#
# COMPACT_ATOMS: atom_id res chain seq x y z
N GLY A 1 -0.70 -24.85 2.82
CA GLY A 1 0.45 -24.13 2.32
C GLY A 1 0.23 -22.61 2.37
N VAL A 2 1.29 -21.82 2.22
CA VAL A 2 1.24 -20.37 2.11
C VAL A 2 0.86 -19.97 0.68
N LYS A 3 -0.09 -19.04 0.55
CA LYS A 3 -0.57 -18.48 -0.73
C LYS A 3 0.12 -17.14 -1.05
N LYS A 4 0.28 -16.26 -0.04
CA LYS A 4 0.90 -14.93 -0.18
C LYS A 4 1.61 -14.56 1.12
N GLY A 5 2.73 -13.84 1.03
CA GLY A 5 3.39 -13.19 2.15
C GLY A 5 3.54 -11.70 1.90
N ALA A 6 3.51 -10.90 2.96
CA ALA A 6 3.87 -9.49 2.96
C ALA A 6 4.84 -9.22 4.12
N ALA A 7 5.83 -8.39 3.85
CA ALA A 7 6.83 -7.97 4.81
C ALA A 7 6.69 -6.47 5.06
N GLY A 8 6.38 -6.10 6.28
CA GLY A 8 6.52 -4.73 6.73
C GLY A 8 7.97 -4.43 7.12
N HIS A 9 8.21 -3.28 7.76
CA HIS A 9 9.58 -2.89 8.14
C HIS A 9 10.24 -3.90 9.11
N SER A 10 9.49 -4.41 10.07
CA SER A 10 10.02 -5.31 11.11
C SER A 10 9.04 -6.43 11.52
N HIS A 11 8.01 -6.68 10.73
CA HIS A 11 7.06 -7.78 10.92
C HIS A 11 6.72 -8.41 9.59
N SER A 12 6.18 -9.61 9.65
CA SER A 12 5.73 -10.35 8.47
C SER A 12 4.34 -10.91 8.72
N ILE A 13 3.47 -10.83 7.72
CA ILE A 13 2.18 -11.50 7.71
C ILE A 13 2.06 -12.40 6.48
N PHE A 14 1.34 -13.50 6.59
CA PHE A 14 1.15 -14.42 5.47
C PHE A 14 -0.24 -15.04 5.47
N LEU A 15 -0.76 -15.19 4.26
CA LEU A 15 -2.04 -15.80 3.94
C LEU A 15 -1.82 -17.25 3.55
N LYS A 16 -2.57 -18.16 4.16
CA LYS A 16 -2.62 -19.56 3.76
C LYS A 16 -3.74 -19.84 2.76
N VAL A 17 -3.65 -21.01 2.11
CA VAL A 17 -4.65 -21.44 1.11
C VAL A 17 -6.04 -21.68 1.71
N ASP A 18 -6.15 -21.89 3.02
CA ASP A 18 -7.40 -22.03 3.77
C ASP A 18 -8.05 -20.69 4.16
N GLY A 19 -7.45 -19.56 3.74
CA GLY A 19 -7.91 -18.22 4.05
C GLY A 19 -7.54 -17.73 5.45
N SER A 20 -6.71 -18.46 6.20
CA SER A 20 -6.18 -18.00 7.48
C SER A 20 -5.00 -17.06 7.29
N VAL A 21 -4.88 -16.05 8.18
CA VAL A 21 -3.75 -15.09 8.22
C VAL A 21 -2.94 -15.31 9.48
N TRP A 22 -1.64 -15.31 9.31
CA TRP A 22 -0.65 -15.51 10.36
C TRP A 22 0.38 -14.39 10.33
N GLY A 23 0.99 -14.09 11.47
CA GLY A 23 2.04 -13.06 11.56
C GLY A 23 3.09 -13.39 12.59
N MET A 24 4.25 -12.73 12.46
CA MET A 24 5.38 -12.79 13.38
C MET A 24 6.25 -11.54 13.25
N GLY A 25 7.10 -11.29 14.22
CA GLY A 25 8.03 -10.17 14.25
C GLY A 25 7.65 -9.13 15.30
N LYS A 26 7.98 -7.88 15.00
CA LYS A 26 7.73 -6.73 15.88
C LYS A 26 6.24 -6.46 16.03
N ASN A 27 5.82 -6.06 17.26
CA ASN A 27 4.42 -5.80 17.59
C ASN A 27 4.19 -4.61 18.53
N ASP A 28 5.18 -3.74 18.71
CA ASP A 28 5.12 -2.61 19.65
C ASP A 28 4.01 -1.59 19.32
N GLN A 29 3.39 -1.69 18.15
CA GLN A 29 2.27 -0.86 17.69
C GLN A 29 1.02 -1.69 17.38
N GLY A 30 1.01 -2.98 17.73
CA GLY A 30 -0.11 -3.90 17.46
C GLY A 30 -0.19 -4.37 16.01
N GLN A 31 0.91 -4.29 15.25
CA GLN A 31 0.95 -4.63 13.82
C GLN A 31 0.75 -6.13 13.52
N LEU A 32 0.73 -6.98 14.55
CA LEU A 32 0.36 -8.39 14.44
C LEU A 32 -1.13 -8.67 14.74
N GLY A 33 -1.90 -7.68 15.23
CA GLY A 33 -3.34 -7.83 15.40
C GLY A 33 -3.75 -8.88 16.44
N ASP A 34 -2.97 -9.12 17.47
CA ASP A 34 -3.17 -10.17 18.49
C ASP A 34 -3.63 -9.63 19.85
N ASP A 35 -4.25 -8.43 19.82
CA ASP A 35 -4.79 -7.71 20.97
C ASP A 35 -3.75 -7.31 22.04
N ASN A 36 -2.47 -7.33 21.66
CA ASN A 36 -1.39 -6.85 22.50
C ASN A 36 -0.28 -6.15 21.69
N VAL A 37 0.80 -5.75 22.34
CA VAL A 37 1.93 -5.03 21.74
C VAL A 37 3.26 -5.74 22.05
N THR A 38 3.23 -7.07 22.16
CA THR A 38 4.42 -7.88 22.45
C THR A 38 4.90 -8.54 21.17
N ASP A 39 6.21 -8.42 20.89
CA ASP A 39 6.87 -9.06 19.75
C ASP A 39 6.70 -10.58 19.77
N ARG A 40 6.57 -11.18 18.60
CA ARG A 40 6.43 -12.63 18.45
C ARG A 40 7.53 -13.21 17.56
N GLY A 41 8.33 -14.07 18.14
CA GLY A 41 9.35 -14.84 17.40
C GLY A 41 8.76 -15.97 16.55
N ASP A 42 7.63 -16.53 16.97
CA ASP A 42 6.94 -17.61 16.27
C ASP A 42 5.65 -17.16 15.60
N PRO A 43 5.25 -17.79 14.49
CA PRO A 43 4.01 -17.44 13.79
C PRO A 43 2.78 -17.61 14.68
N PHE A 44 1.95 -16.59 14.73
CA PHE A 44 0.67 -16.55 15.44
C PHE A 44 -0.49 -16.37 14.45
N GLN A 45 -1.60 -17.05 14.68
CA GLN A 45 -2.79 -16.93 13.86
C GLN A 45 -3.57 -15.67 14.22
N ILE A 46 -3.69 -14.74 13.26
CA ILE A 46 -4.40 -13.46 13.41
C ILE A 46 -5.87 -13.61 13.00
N ILE A 47 -6.12 -14.26 11.86
CA ILE A 47 -7.46 -14.47 11.28
C ILE A 47 -7.63 -15.93 10.95
N GLY A 48 -8.79 -16.49 11.32
CA GLY A 48 -9.07 -17.93 11.17
C GLY A 48 -9.35 -18.36 9.74
N SER A 49 -10.06 -17.54 8.96
CA SER A 49 -10.47 -17.86 7.57
C SER A 49 -11.05 -16.64 6.85
N GLY A 50 -11.32 -16.79 5.56
CA GLY A 50 -12.03 -15.79 4.74
C GLY A 50 -11.13 -14.67 4.18
N ALA A 51 -9.84 -14.65 4.47
CA ALA A 51 -8.93 -13.71 3.85
C ALA A 51 -8.57 -14.15 2.41
N VAL A 52 -8.49 -13.17 1.51
CA VAL A 52 -8.14 -13.39 0.08
C VAL A 52 -6.87 -12.66 -0.32
N ASP A 53 -6.56 -11.54 0.35
CA ASP A 53 -5.36 -10.75 0.12
C ASP A 53 -4.86 -10.09 1.41
N LEU A 54 -3.61 -9.63 1.43
CA LEU A 54 -3.01 -8.92 2.54
C LEU A 54 -1.82 -8.08 2.08
N ASP A 55 -1.50 -7.03 2.86
CA ASP A 55 -0.27 -6.27 2.69
C ASP A 55 0.20 -5.67 4.02
N ALA A 56 1.47 -5.26 4.11
CA ALA A 56 2.11 -4.76 5.32
C ALA A 56 3.01 -3.56 5.01
N GLY A 57 2.77 -2.45 5.72
CA GLY A 57 3.58 -1.23 5.65
C GLY A 57 4.65 -1.18 6.74
N ASN A 58 5.10 0.02 7.11
CA ASN A 58 6.15 0.17 8.13
C ASN A 58 5.75 -0.48 9.46
N GLY A 59 4.60 -0.10 10.01
CA GLY A 59 4.11 -0.61 11.29
C GLY A 59 2.61 -0.92 11.29
N HIS A 60 1.98 -1.08 10.13
CA HIS A 60 0.57 -1.43 10.01
C HIS A 60 0.37 -2.58 9.04
N SER A 61 -0.75 -3.24 9.17
CA SER A 61 -1.13 -4.40 8.37
C SER A 61 -2.55 -4.26 7.86
N MET A 62 -2.81 -4.80 6.68
CA MET A 62 -4.12 -4.82 6.04
C MET A 62 -4.45 -6.22 5.54
N VAL A 63 -5.71 -6.62 5.68
CA VAL A 63 -6.22 -7.90 5.20
C VAL A 63 -7.53 -7.66 4.45
N VAL A 64 -7.59 -8.11 3.20
CA VAL A 64 -8.80 -8.08 2.39
C VAL A 64 -9.54 -9.40 2.55
N MET A 65 -10.82 -9.33 2.91
CA MET A 65 -11.70 -10.47 3.07
C MET A 65 -12.39 -10.84 1.75
N ASP A 66 -12.89 -12.06 1.66
CA ASP A 66 -13.56 -12.61 0.47
C ASP A 66 -14.86 -11.87 0.06
N ASP A 67 -15.47 -11.15 1.00
CA ASP A 67 -16.61 -10.28 0.75
C ASP A 67 -16.23 -8.82 0.40
N GLY A 68 -14.94 -8.55 0.23
CA GLY A 68 -14.36 -7.24 -0.09
C GLY A 68 -14.15 -6.31 1.10
N ARG A 69 -14.52 -6.69 2.31
CA ARG A 69 -14.21 -5.91 3.52
C ARG A 69 -12.70 -5.89 3.78
N VAL A 70 -12.24 -4.85 4.45
CA VAL A 70 -10.82 -4.69 4.83
C VAL A 70 -10.69 -4.64 6.35
N LEU A 71 -9.80 -5.43 6.87
CA LEU A 71 -9.34 -5.34 8.26
C LEU A 71 -7.99 -4.62 8.29
N VAL A 72 -7.85 -3.67 9.21
CA VAL A 72 -6.65 -2.84 9.38
C VAL A 72 -6.20 -2.87 10.83
N PHE A 73 -4.90 -2.91 11.10
CA PHE A 73 -4.34 -2.93 12.45
C PHE A 73 -2.89 -2.46 12.48
N GLY A 74 -2.40 -2.11 13.66
CA GLY A 74 -1.06 -1.57 13.86
C GLY A 74 -1.02 -0.06 14.01
N ASN A 75 0.04 0.56 13.54
CA ASN A 75 0.31 2.00 13.61
C ASN A 75 -0.77 2.83 12.92
N ASN A 76 -1.23 3.89 13.61
CA ASN A 76 -2.19 4.86 13.08
C ASN A 76 -1.77 6.31 13.38
N LYS A 77 -0.49 6.54 13.62
CA LYS A 77 0.04 7.87 14.00
C LYS A 77 -0.26 8.96 12.96
N PHE A 78 -0.32 8.57 11.69
CA PHE A 78 -0.63 9.46 10.55
C PHE A 78 -2.04 9.23 10.01
N GLY A 79 -2.87 8.41 10.66
CA GLY A 79 -4.20 8.05 10.19
C GLY A 79 -4.22 6.97 9.10
N GLN A 80 -3.11 6.25 8.89
CA GLN A 80 -2.95 5.27 7.81
C GLN A 80 -3.91 4.08 7.87
N LEU A 81 -4.59 3.86 8.99
CA LEU A 81 -5.64 2.83 9.09
C LEU A 81 -7.00 3.30 8.55
N GLY A 82 -7.19 4.60 8.29
CA GLY A 82 -8.49 5.14 7.88
C GLY A 82 -9.57 5.04 8.96
N THR A 83 -9.17 4.81 10.19
CA THR A 83 -10.02 4.77 11.38
C THR A 83 -9.70 6.00 12.24
N ALA A 84 -10.73 6.76 12.63
CA ALA A 84 -10.55 8.08 13.26
C ALA A 84 -9.95 8.07 14.68
N GLU A 85 -9.62 6.90 15.23
CA GLU A 85 -9.29 6.75 16.66
C GLU A 85 -7.93 6.08 16.88
N ALA A 86 -7.29 6.46 17.97
CA ALA A 86 -6.05 5.92 18.54
C ALA A 86 -4.79 6.01 17.65
N LEU A 87 -3.62 6.15 18.28
CA LEU A 87 -2.31 6.20 17.62
C LEU A 87 -1.86 4.81 17.07
N TYR A 88 -2.49 3.75 17.53
CA TYR A 88 -2.30 2.37 17.06
C TYR A 88 -3.50 1.49 17.42
N GLN A 89 -3.69 0.41 16.67
CA GLN A 89 -4.77 -0.57 16.85
C GLN A 89 -4.16 -1.98 16.99
N PRO A 90 -4.18 -2.57 18.20
CA PRO A 90 -3.55 -3.88 18.44
C PRO A 90 -4.43 -5.06 18.01
N ASN A 91 -5.66 -4.82 17.60
CA ASN A 91 -6.58 -5.83 17.08
C ASN A 91 -7.15 -5.43 15.72
N PRO A 92 -7.48 -6.38 14.84
CA PRO A 92 -8.04 -6.08 13.54
C PRO A 92 -9.34 -5.27 13.63
N GLN A 93 -9.33 -4.08 13.02
CA GLN A 93 -10.49 -3.20 12.93
C GLN A 93 -11.06 -3.23 11.51
N LEU A 94 -12.37 -3.29 11.41
CA LEU A 94 -13.06 -3.20 10.13
C LEU A 94 -13.02 -1.75 9.62
N LEU A 95 -12.55 -1.54 8.39
CA LEU A 95 -12.71 -0.26 7.71
C LEU A 95 -14.20 -0.09 7.33
N PRO A 96 -14.92 0.91 7.93
CA PRO A 96 -16.38 0.96 7.83
C PRO A 96 -16.87 1.22 6.41
N SER A 97 -17.93 0.50 6.01
CA SER A 97 -18.73 0.76 4.79
C SER A 97 -17.94 0.85 3.48
N PHE A 98 -16.74 0.27 3.44
CA PHE A 98 -15.85 0.34 2.29
C PHE A 98 -15.44 -1.06 1.84
N LYS A 99 -15.66 -1.36 0.56
CA LYS A 99 -15.31 -2.64 -0.06
C LYS A 99 -14.31 -2.44 -1.18
N VAL A 100 -13.30 -3.30 -1.21
CA VAL A 100 -12.18 -3.19 -2.14
C VAL A 100 -11.95 -4.49 -2.93
N SER A 101 -11.30 -4.33 -4.07
CA SER A 101 -10.70 -5.41 -4.83
C SER A 101 -9.23 -5.65 -4.42
N SER A 102 -8.55 -4.61 -3.92
CA SER A 102 -7.18 -4.72 -3.43
C SER A 102 -6.84 -3.61 -2.43
N ALA A 103 -5.87 -3.89 -1.56
CA ALA A 103 -5.28 -2.94 -0.63
C ALA A 103 -3.75 -3.03 -0.69
N VAL A 104 -3.07 -1.87 -0.59
CA VAL A 104 -1.61 -1.76 -0.61
C VAL A 104 -1.16 -0.88 0.55
N ALA A 105 -0.29 -1.41 1.39
CA ALA A 105 0.34 -0.68 2.48
C ALA A 105 1.71 -0.14 2.03
N SER A 106 1.94 1.14 2.26
CA SER A 106 3.23 1.77 2.10
C SER A 106 3.88 2.01 3.46
N GLU A 107 4.82 2.93 3.56
CA GLU A 107 5.46 3.23 4.86
C GLU A 107 4.42 3.67 5.90
N ASN A 108 3.78 4.82 5.69
CA ASN A 108 2.79 5.41 6.58
C ASN A 108 1.51 5.84 5.83
N THR A 109 1.26 5.23 4.68
CA THR A 109 0.11 5.52 3.81
C THR A 109 -0.52 4.21 3.35
N SER A 110 -1.83 4.17 3.22
CA SER A 110 -2.58 3.04 2.69
C SER A 110 -3.35 3.42 1.45
N TYR A 111 -3.39 2.51 0.49
CA TYR A 111 -4.09 2.66 -0.79
C TYR A 111 -5.10 1.54 -0.97
N PHE A 112 -6.24 1.88 -1.54
CA PHE A 112 -7.33 0.94 -1.75
C PHE A 112 -7.89 1.13 -3.16
N VAL A 113 -8.08 0.04 -3.87
CA VAL A 113 -8.88 0.03 -5.11
C VAL A 113 -10.25 -0.53 -4.76
N ASP A 114 -11.31 0.27 -4.91
CA ASP A 114 -12.66 -0.18 -4.63
C ASP A 114 -13.19 -1.12 -5.73
N LEU A 115 -14.37 -1.68 -5.52
CA LEU A 115 -14.98 -2.63 -6.48
C LEU A 115 -15.35 -1.98 -7.83
N ASN A 116 -15.39 -0.65 -7.91
CA ASN A 116 -15.61 0.11 -9.14
C ASN A 116 -14.30 0.52 -9.83
N GLY A 117 -13.16 0.15 -9.27
CA GLY A 117 -11.85 0.52 -9.78
C GLY A 117 -11.40 1.94 -9.42
N SER A 118 -12.06 2.62 -8.47
CA SER A 118 -11.58 3.91 -7.98
C SER A 118 -10.44 3.72 -6.99
N LEU A 119 -9.42 4.58 -7.05
CA LEU A 119 -8.30 4.62 -6.13
C LEU A 119 -8.56 5.58 -4.98
N TRP A 120 -8.33 5.09 -3.77
CA TRP A 120 -8.44 5.83 -2.53
C TRP A 120 -7.13 5.73 -1.74
N SER A 121 -6.83 6.76 -0.95
CA SER A 121 -5.65 6.81 -0.10
C SER A 121 -5.97 7.37 1.28
N VAL A 122 -5.10 7.10 2.26
CA VAL A 122 -5.20 7.64 3.62
C VAL A 122 -3.85 7.51 4.32
N GLY A 123 -3.53 8.42 5.22
CA GLY A 123 -2.29 8.40 5.99
C GLY A 123 -1.43 9.65 5.81
N CYS A 124 -0.12 9.45 5.75
CA CYS A 124 0.89 10.50 5.57
C CYS A 124 0.78 11.19 4.20
N ASP A 125 1.08 12.51 4.16
CA ASP A 125 0.96 13.32 2.94
C ASP A 125 1.93 14.52 2.98
N TRP A 126 3.20 14.27 3.22
CA TRP A 126 4.20 15.34 3.23
C TRP A 126 4.70 15.68 1.84
N ASP A 127 4.82 14.67 1.00
CA ASP A 127 5.39 14.77 -0.34
C ASP A 127 4.31 14.52 -1.44
N GLY A 128 3.01 14.56 -1.07
CA GLY A 128 1.89 14.31 -1.98
C GLY A 128 1.53 12.83 -2.12
N GLU A 129 1.85 12.01 -1.10
CA GLU A 129 1.62 10.55 -1.10
C GLU A 129 0.14 10.20 -1.26
N LEU A 130 -0.78 11.12 -0.89
CA LEU A 130 -2.21 10.88 -1.06
C LEU A 130 -2.70 11.11 -2.48
N GLY A 131 -1.99 11.85 -3.32
CA GLY A 131 -2.30 12.05 -4.74
C GLY A 131 -3.64 12.75 -5.01
N ASN A 132 -4.25 13.41 -4.03
CA ASN A 132 -5.58 14.02 -4.10
C ASN A 132 -5.56 15.50 -4.52
N GLY A 133 -4.38 16.04 -4.89
CA GLY A 133 -4.16 17.44 -5.26
C GLY A 133 -4.03 18.40 -4.08
N ALA A 134 -4.22 17.95 -2.86
CA ALA A 134 -4.03 18.76 -1.66
C ALA A 134 -2.57 18.65 -1.17
N VAL A 135 -2.18 19.60 -0.32
CA VAL A 135 -0.92 19.57 0.43
C VAL A 135 -1.29 19.55 1.90
N THR A 136 -1.20 18.38 2.51
CA THR A 136 -1.52 18.18 3.93
C THR A 136 -0.34 17.46 4.60
N HIS A 137 -0.34 17.31 5.93
CA HIS A 137 0.69 16.50 6.59
C HIS A 137 0.24 15.06 6.76
N SER A 138 -1.06 14.87 6.99
CA SER A 138 -1.68 13.56 7.13
C SER A 138 -3.20 13.67 7.11
N VAL A 139 -3.87 12.61 6.70
CA VAL A 139 -5.33 12.52 6.65
C VAL A 139 -5.78 11.18 7.21
N SER A 140 -6.72 11.19 8.17
CA SER A 140 -7.27 9.99 8.82
C SER A 140 -8.58 9.48 8.20
N ASN A 141 -9.12 10.21 7.21
CA ASN A 141 -10.29 9.77 6.43
C ASN A 141 -9.86 9.43 5.01
N LEU A 142 -10.47 8.41 4.42
CA LEU A 142 -10.22 8.06 3.03
C LEU A 142 -10.45 9.24 2.09
N VAL A 143 -9.47 9.56 1.27
CA VAL A 143 -9.57 10.55 0.18
C VAL A 143 -9.52 9.85 -1.16
N LYS A 144 -10.33 10.31 -2.10
CA LYS A 144 -10.34 9.75 -3.45
C LYS A 144 -9.22 10.37 -4.28
N VAL A 145 -8.41 9.53 -4.90
CA VAL A 145 -7.33 9.93 -5.81
C VAL A 145 -7.85 10.03 -7.24
N VAL A 146 -8.55 8.99 -7.70
CA VAL A 146 -9.10 8.91 -9.06
C VAL A 146 -10.39 8.09 -9.09
N ASP A 147 -11.32 8.46 -9.97
CA ASP A 147 -12.57 7.73 -10.20
C ASP A 147 -12.39 6.63 -11.25
N GLY A 148 -12.56 5.37 -10.83
CA GLY A 148 -12.56 4.22 -11.73
C GLY A 148 -11.23 3.97 -12.46
N ASN A 149 -11.23 2.94 -13.29
CA ASN A 149 -10.16 2.62 -14.25
C ASN A 149 -8.82 2.17 -13.65
N VAL A 150 -8.69 1.96 -12.34
CA VAL A 150 -7.44 1.45 -11.72
C VAL A 150 -7.49 -0.07 -11.64
N THR A 151 -6.45 -0.72 -12.14
CA THR A 151 -6.32 -2.19 -12.16
C THR A 151 -5.27 -2.72 -11.18
N ALA A 152 -4.29 -1.90 -10.81
CA ALA A 152 -3.27 -2.27 -9.84
C ALA A 152 -2.60 -1.01 -9.26
N VAL A 153 -2.16 -1.11 -8.00
CA VAL A 153 -1.35 -0.09 -7.31
C VAL A 153 -0.08 -0.74 -6.79
N ARG A 154 1.02 -0.01 -6.80
CA ARG A 154 2.27 -0.34 -6.13
C ARG A 154 2.78 0.90 -5.44
N SER A 155 3.21 0.75 -4.21
CA SER A 155 3.81 1.82 -3.44
C SER A 155 4.88 1.27 -2.52
N MET A 156 5.88 2.09 -2.27
CA MET A 156 6.84 1.90 -1.20
C MET A 156 7.37 3.27 -0.80
N TRP A 157 7.57 3.49 0.50
CA TRP A 157 8.02 4.77 1.05
C TRP A 157 7.02 5.89 0.72
N ASN A 158 7.42 6.94 0.02
CA ASN A 158 6.66 8.17 -0.17
C ASN A 158 6.14 8.36 -1.61
N HIS A 159 6.10 7.31 -2.44
CA HIS A 159 5.51 7.43 -3.78
C HIS A 159 4.67 6.23 -4.15
N ALA A 160 3.71 6.45 -5.02
CA ALA A 160 2.81 5.43 -5.53
C ALA A 160 2.75 5.45 -7.06
N LEU A 161 2.65 4.26 -7.62
CA LEU A 161 2.35 4.03 -9.04
C LEU A 161 1.05 3.25 -9.14
N TYR A 162 0.22 3.57 -10.12
CA TYR A 162 -0.93 2.73 -10.46
C TYR A 162 -1.03 2.51 -11.96
N ARG A 163 -1.60 1.36 -12.32
CA ARG A 163 -1.91 1.02 -13.71
C ARG A 163 -3.40 1.22 -13.95
N ASP A 164 -3.73 1.89 -15.05
CA ASP A 164 -5.08 2.05 -15.53
C ASP A 164 -5.56 0.85 -16.38
N VAL A 165 -6.82 0.87 -16.82
CA VAL A 165 -7.40 -0.17 -17.68
C VAL A 165 -6.78 -0.22 -19.08
N ASN A 166 -6.12 0.86 -19.53
CA ASN A 166 -5.45 0.94 -20.82
C ASN A 166 -4.02 0.37 -20.76
N GLY A 167 -3.54 0.02 -19.56
CA GLY A 167 -2.19 -0.49 -19.32
C GLY A 167 -1.16 0.60 -19.04
N SER A 168 -1.54 1.88 -19.03
CA SER A 168 -0.65 3.00 -18.75
C SER A 168 -0.34 3.09 -17.26
N ILE A 169 0.83 3.61 -16.91
CA ILE A 169 1.27 3.87 -15.54
C ILE A 169 1.20 5.35 -15.24
N LEU A 170 0.54 5.69 -14.13
CA LEU A 170 0.54 7.01 -13.54
C LEU A 170 1.17 6.95 -12.15
N GLY A 171 1.75 8.06 -11.70
CA GLY A 171 2.44 8.13 -10.41
C GLY A 171 2.23 9.46 -9.71
N PHE A 172 2.39 9.45 -8.38
CA PHE A 172 2.30 10.62 -7.51
C PHE A 172 3.12 10.41 -6.22
N GLY A 173 3.30 11.46 -5.44
CA GLY A 173 4.12 11.50 -4.25
C GLY A 173 5.51 12.04 -4.51
N ASP A 174 6.48 11.62 -3.70
CA ASP A 174 7.88 12.04 -3.79
C ASP A 174 8.49 11.72 -5.17
N ALA A 175 9.00 12.74 -5.84
CA ALA A 175 9.64 12.63 -7.16
C ALA A 175 11.17 12.83 -7.11
N HIS A 176 11.76 12.98 -5.94
CA HIS A 176 13.22 13.14 -5.79
C HIS A 176 13.98 12.03 -6.53
N TYR A 177 15.13 12.37 -7.06
CA TYR A 177 15.96 11.50 -7.91
C TYR A 177 15.26 11.02 -9.20
N GLY A 178 14.10 11.58 -9.57
CA GLY A 178 13.34 11.16 -10.74
C GLY A 178 12.66 9.79 -10.60
N ARG A 179 12.36 9.33 -9.36
CA ARG A 179 11.76 8.00 -9.09
C ARG A 179 10.40 7.77 -9.73
N LEU A 180 9.68 8.84 -10.09
CA LEU A 180 8.41 8.76 -10.81
C LEU A 180 8.58 8.71 -12.34
N GLY A 181 9.79 8.95 -12.88
CA GLY A 181 10.05 8.87 -14.32
C GLY A 181 9.35 9.93 -15.17
N THR A 182 8.80 10.99 -14.59
CA THR A 182 8.04 12.05 -15.27
C THR A 182 8.92 13.16 -15.85
N GLY A 183 10.25 13.04 -15.74
CA GLY A 183 11.21 14.05 -16.20
C GLY A 183 11.39 15.23 -15.26
N THR A 184 10.77 15.20 -14.08
CA THR A 184 10.93 16.19 -13.01
C THR A 184 11.34 15.51 -11.71
N SER A 185 11.92 16.29 -10.77
CA SER A 185 12.19 15.86 -9.40
C SER A 185 11.33 16.62 -8.37
N SER A 186 10.33 17.37 -8.82
CA SER A 186 9.37 18.04 -7.95
C SER A 186 8.22 17.09 -7.62
N ASP A 187 7.85 17.03 -6.34
CA ASP A 187 6.79 16.15 -5.85
C ASP A 187 5.46 16.38 -6.54
N LEU A 188 4.72 15.31 -6.73
CA LEU A 188 3.46 15.30 -7.46
C LEU A 188 2.30 15.02 -6.50
N HIS A 189 1.54 16.07 -6.20
CA HIS A 189 0.35 15.97 -5.33
C HIS A 189 -0.90 15.44 -6.06
N SER A 190 -0.80 15.25 -7.37
CA SER A 190 -1.83 14.63 -8.22
C SER A 190 -1.18 13.65 -9.19
N PRO A 191 -1.88 12.60 -9.62
CA PRO A 191 -1.35 11.65 -10.57
C PRO A 191 -0.90 12.30 -11.88
N ALA A 192 0.32 11.94 -12.32
CA ALA A 192 0.86 12.31 -13.62
C ALA A 192 1.26 11.07 -14.41
N MET A 193 1.22 11.17 -15.74
CA MET A 193 1.62 10.07 -16.64
C MET A 193 3.11 9.79 -16.48
N VAL A 194 3.42 8.54 -16.16
CA VAL A 194 4.78 7.98 -16.12
C VAL A 194 5.10 7.29 -17.44
N TYR A 195 4.19 6.45 -17.90
CA TYR A 195 4.34 5.74 -19.17
C TYR A 195 2.97 5.47 -19.79
N ASP A 196 2.84 5.81 -21.07
CA ASP A 196 1.65 5.55 -21.89
C ASP A 196 1.88 4.33 -22.77
N GLY A 197 1.31 3.20 -22.39
CA GLY A 197 1.44 1.95 -23.14
C GLY A 197 1.27 0.71 -22.27
N ASN A 198 1.38 -0.46 -22.91
CA ASN A 198 1.16 -1.74 -22.24
C ASN A 198 2.35 -2.16 -21.37
N ILE A 199 2.11 -2.23 -20.08
CA ILE A 199 3.04 -2.68 -19.04
C ILE A 199 2.62 -4.08 -18.56
N THR A 200 3.55 -5.03 -18.50
CA THR A 200 3.30 -6.37 -17.96
C THR A 200 3.48 -6.45 -16.46
N SER A 201 4.45 -5.70 -15.92
CA SER A 201 4.73 -5.64 -14.48
C SER A 201 5.33 -4.30 -14.11
N PHE A 202 5.11 -3.85 -12.86
CA PHE A 202 5.74 -2.66 -12.31
C PHE A 202 5.88 -2.79 -10.80
N ALA A 203 6.85 -2.07 -10.23
CA ALA A 203 7.16 -2.07 -8.81
C ALA A 203 7.65 -0.69 -8.38
N ALA A 204 7.38 -0.34 -7.12
CA ALA A 204 7.99 0.77 -6.44
C ALA A 204 8.98 0.23 -5.40
N GLY A 205 10.19 0.77 -5.38
CA GLY A 205 11.17 0.60 -4.32
C GLY A 205 11.18 1.82 -3.41
N ASN A 206 12.15 1.91 -2.50
CA ASN A 206 12.24 3.06 -1.59
C ASN A 206 12.46 4.38 -2.37
N GLU A 207 13.48 4.44 -3.23
CA GLU A 207 13.88 5.66 -3.95
C GLU A 207 13.99 5.44 -5.47
N HIS A 208 13.38 4.38 -5.98
CA HIS A 208 13.40 4.01 -7.39
C HIS A 208 12.12 3.27 -7.78
N SER A 209 11.86 3.20 -9.06
CA SER A 209 10.76 2.43 -9.63
C SER A 209 11.26 1.59 -10.81
N ALA A 210 10.56 0.51 -11.09
CA ALA A 210 10.86 -0.36 -12.22
C ALA A 210 9.58 -0.77 -12.94
N MET A 211 9.66 -0.99 -14.26
CA MET A 211 8.57 -1.52 -15.06
C MET A 211 9.09 -2.42 -16.17
N VAL A 212 8.31 -3.43 -16.50
CA VAL A 212 8.55 -4.34 -17.63
C VAL A 212 7.50 -4.06 -18.68
N LEU A 213 7.94 -3.69 -19.88
CA LEU A 213 7.08 -3.40 -21.00
C LEU A 213 6.58 -4.69 -21.68
N SER A 214 5.60 -4.58 -22.56
CA SER A 214 5.04 -5.73 -23.30
C SER A 214 6.03 -6.38 -24.27
N ASP A 215 7.07 -5.66 -24.70
CA ASP A 215 8.16 -6.19 -25.53
C ASP A 215 9.23 -6.94 -24.71
N GLY A 216 9.08 -7.01 -23.38
CA GLY A 216 10.00 -7.65 -22.45
C GLY A 216 11.14 -6.74 -21.98
N SER A 217 11.22 -5.49 -22.41
CA SER A 217 12.24 -4.56 -21.95
C SER A 217 11.98 -4.15 -20.47
N LEU A 218 13.05 -4.04 -19.69
CA LEU A 218 13.04 -3.54 -18.31
C LEU A 218 13.48 -2.09 -18.28
N TRP A 219 12.67 -1.26 -17.67
CA TRP A 219 12.95 0.15 -17.43
C TRP A 219 13.06 0.40 -15.93
N THR A 220 14.08 1.18 -15.53
CA THR A 220 14.27 1.61 -14.14
C THR A 220 14.44 3.12 -14.09
N MET A 221 13.99 3.74 -13.01
CA MET A 221 14.07 5.18 -12.79
C MET A 221 14.24 5.48 -11.30
N GLY A 222 14.93 6.57 -11.00
CA GLY A 222 15.16 7.00 -9.63
C GLY A 222 16.63 7.01 -9.24
N ARG A 223 16.87 6.90 -7.93
CA ARG A 223 18.21 6.90 -7.36
C ARG A 223 19.03 5.70 -7.87
N ASN A 224 20.32 5.96 -8.18
CA ASN A 224 21.22 4.94 -8.74
C ASN A 224 22.63 4.99 -8.13
N TYR A 225 22.78 5.33 -6.85
CA TYR A 225 24.11 5.41 -6.21
C TYR A 225 24.76 4.04 -5.99
N LEU A 226 23.96 2.99 -5.91
CA LEU A 226 24.42 1.63 -5.67
C LEU A 226 24.19 0.71 -6.87
N GLY A 227 23.75 1.24 -8.01
CA GLY A 227 23.52 0.49 -9.25
C GLY A 227 22.08 -0.05 -9.37
N GLN A 228 21.10 0.51 -8.59
CA GLN A 228 19.71 0.15 -8.75
C GLN A 228 19.10 0.71 -10.03
#